data_2ebfb98f404ae42d496a51454d036d6d
#
_entry.id   2ebfb98f404ae42d496a51454d036d6d
#
_cell.length_a   1.000
_cell.length_b   1.000
_cell.length_c   1.000
_cell.angle_alpha   90.00
_cell.angle_beta   90.00
_cell.angle_gamma   90.00
#
_symmetry.space_group_name_H-M   'P 1'
#
loop_
_entity.id
_entity.type
_entity.pdbx_description
1 polymer ?
#
loop_
_entity_poly.entity_id
_entity_poly.type
_entity_poly.pdbx_seq_one_letter_code
_entity_poly.pdbx_strand_id
1 'polypeptide(L)'
;MGEMIEFKSNGGTCAGYLAGTSGPGVIVIQEWWGLVPHIKDIADRFAAEGFVALAPDMYHGEVTSEPDLAGKLLMSMNLATAGKDLSGAVDALQERTGRTKVGATGFCMGGGLA
;
A
#
# COMPACT_ATOMS: atom_id res chain seq x y z
N MET A 1 3.34 15.46 -3.82
CA MET A 1 4.51 14.89 -3.13
C MET A 1 4.87 13.51 -3.67
N GLY A 2 3.90 12.62 -3.78
CA GLY A 2 4.14 11.29 -4.32
C GLY A 2 3.53 11.11 -5.70
N GLU A 3 3.64 9.90 -6.19
CA GLU A 3 3.10 9.54 -7.50
C GLU A 3 2.57 8.10 -7.48
N MET A 4 1.61 7.84 -8.35
CA MET A 4 1.15 6.48 -8.57
C MET A 4 2.18 5.74 -9.41
N ILE A 5 2.51 4.52 -8.99
CA ILE A 5 3.40 3.62 -9.73
C ILE A 5 2.71 2.28 -9.92
N GLU A 6 3.29 1.45 -10.76
CA GLU A 6 2.92 0.04 -10.87
C GLU A 6 4.12 -0.82 -10.50
N PHE A 7 3.87 -1.93 -9.84
CA PHE A 7 4.91 -2.90 -9.49
C PHE A 7 4.43 -4.32 -9.77
N LYS A 8 5.36 -5.24 -9.93
CA LYS A 8 5.03 -6.63 -10.23
C LYS A 8 4.37 -7.30 -9.04
N SER A 9 3.28 -7.99 -9.30
CA SER A 9 2.51 -8.71 -8.29
C SER A 9 1.77 -9.87 -8.94
N ASN A 10 1.93 -11.07 -8.41
CA ASN A 10 1.12 -12.25 -8.77
C ASN A 10 1.04 -12.52 -10.28
N GLY A 11 2.16 -12.35 -10.99
CA GLY A 11 2.18 -12.55 -12.45
C GLY A 11 1.60 -11.40 -13.26
N GLY A 12 1.18 -10.33 -12.62
CA GLY A 12 0.66 -9.12 -13.22
C GLY A 12 1.27 -7.90 -12.58
N THR A 13 0.48 -6.84 -12.43
CA THR A 13 0.90 -5.60 -11.78
C THR A 13 -0.11 -5.17 -10.73
N CYS A 14 0.38 -4.43 -9.74
CA CYS A 14 -0.44 -3.76 -8.75
C CYS A 14 -0.05 -2.28 -8.75
N ALA A 15 -1.03 -1.40 -8.61
CA ALA A 15 -0.77 0.03 -8.48
C ALA A 15 -0.52 0.39 -7.02
N GLY A 16 0.21 1.46 -6.79
CA GLY A 16 0.44 1.98 -5.45
C GLY A 16 0.91 3.42 -5.48
N TYR A 17 0.74 4.11 -4.36
CA TYR A 17 1.19 5.48 -4.20
C TYR A 17 2.56 5.47 -3.53
N LEU A 18 3.56 6.00 -4.23
CA LEU A 18 4.94 6.05 -3.75
C LEU A 18 5.30 7.48 -3.36
N ALA A 19 5.80 7.68 -2.15
CA ALA A 19 6.29 8.97 -1.66
C ALA A 19 7.69 8.79 -1.09
N GLY A 20 8.55 9.78 -1.31
CA GLY A 20 9.94 9.75 -0.86
C GLY A 20 10.88 9.24 -1.94
N THR A 21 12.18 9.57 -1.78
CA THR A 21 13.21 9.24 -2.78
C THR A 21 14.34 8.41 -2.21
N SER A 22 14.64 8.54 -0.93
CA SER A 22 15.71 7.79 -0.29
C SER A 22 15.37 7.59 1.19
N GLY A 23 15.94 6.56 1.79
CA GLY A 23 15.71 6.21 3.18
C GLY A 23 15.12 4.81 3.34
N PRO A 24 14.80 4.42 4.58
CA PRO A 24 14.17 3.12 4.83
C PRO A 24 12.79 3.03 4.17
N GLY A 25 12.44 1.83 3.69
CA GLY A 25 11.14 1.58 3.08
C GLY A 25 10.07 1.26 4.13
N VAL A 26 8.86 1.77 3.90
CA VAL A 26 7.69 1.43 4.72
C VAL A 26 6.48 1.23 3.82
N ILE A 27 5.73 0.17 4.09
CA ILE A 27 4.47 -0.09 3.41
C ILE A 27 3.35 0.47 4.27
N VAL A 28 2.50 1.31 3.68
CA VAL A 28 1.32 1.89 4.33
C VAL A 28 0.09 1.19 3.77
N ILE A 29 -0.56 0.38 4.60
CA ILE A 29 -1.67 -0.45 4.16
C ILE A 29 -2.98 0.29 4.36
N GLN A 30 -3.80 0.31 3.32
CA GLN A 30 -5.08 1.02 3.27
C GLN A 30 -6.07 0.55 4.35
N GLU A 31 -7.03 1.41 4.63
CA GLU A 31 -8.22 1.04 5.39
C GLU A 31 -9.26 0.39 4.44
N TRP A 32 -10.42 0.00 4.97
CA TRP A 32 -11.44 -0.66 4.17
C TRP A 32 -12.09 0.21 3.09
N TRP A 33 -11.82 1.53 3.13
CA TRP A 33 -12.31 2.47 2.11
C TRP A 33 -11.53 2.37 0.79
N GLY A 34 -10.39 1.71 0.78
CA GLY A 34 -9.47 1.65 -0.35
C GLY A 34 -8.31 2.62 -0.22
N LEU A 35 -7.61 2.85 -1.31
CA LEU A 35 -6.49 3.79 -1.36
C LEU A 35 -7.02 5.20 -1.55
N VAL A 36 -7.55 5.76 -0.47
CA VAL A 36 -8.15 7.10 -0.45
C VAL A 36 -7.11 8.18 -0.13
N PRO A 37 -7.42 9.48 -0.34
CA PRO A 37 -6.45 10.56 -0.09
C PRO A 37 -5.85 10.57 1.31
N HIS A 38 -6.60 10.15 2.33
CA HIS A 38 -6.10 10.07 3.70
C HIS A 38 -4.89 9.12 3.81
N ILE A 39 -4.93 7.97 3.14
CA ILE A 39 -3.82 7.01 3.14
C ILE A 39 -2.62 7.58 2.38
N LYS A 40 -2.86 8.27 1.27
CA LYS A 40 -1.80 8.94 0.53
C LYS A 40 -1.13 10.03 1.37
N ASP A 41 -1.91 10.77 2.17
CA ASP A 41 -1.39 11.76 3.09
C ASP A 41 -0.49 11.12 4.16
N ILE A 42 -0.86 9.95 4.67
CA ILE A 42 -0.02 9.22 5.62
C ILE A 42 1.31 8.83 4.98
N ALA A 43 1.28 8.35 3.73
CA ALA A 43 2.51 8.05 3.00
C ALA A 43 3.39 9.28 2.83
N ASP A 44 2.79 10.42 2.49
CA ASP A 44 3.53 11.69 2.38
C ASP A 44 4.16 12.10 3.71
N ARG A 45 3.48 11.87 4.83
CA ARG A 45 4.02 12.17 6.16
C ARG A 45 5.22 11.29 6.48
N PHE A 46 5.19 10.01 6.14
CA PHE A 46 6.35 9.15 6.29
C PHE A 46 7.52 9.64 5.43
N ALA A 47 7.24 10.05 4.20
CA ALA A 47 8.27 10.58 3.32
C ALA A 47 8.91 11.85 3.89
N ALA A 48 8.11 12.72 4.50
CA ALA A 48 8.62 13.93 5.16
C ALA A 48 9.56 13.62 6.33
N GLU A 49 9.42 12.44 6.94
CA GLU A 49 10.27 11.98 8.05
C GLU A 49 11.47 11.15 7.58
N GLY A 50 11.74 11.11 6.28
CA GLY A 50 12.92 10.45 5.73
C GLY A 50 12.71 8.99 5.31
N PHE A 51 11.47 8.56 5.12
CA PHE A 51 11.17 7.21 4.63
C PHE A 51 10.82 7.23 3.15
N VAL A 52 10.93 6.06 2.52
CA VAL A 52 10.32 5.80 1.21
C VAL A 52 9.06 4.99 1.49
N ALA A 53 7.89 5.61 1.31
CA ALA A 53 6.61 5.01 1.65
C ALA A 53 5.88 4.55 0.39
N LEU A 54 5.36 3.33 0.42
CA LEU A 54 4.54 2.78 -0.65
C LEU A 54 3.21 2.31 -0.08
N ALA A 55 2.12 2.88 -0.59
CA ALA A 55 0.76 2.50 -0.23
C ALA A 55 0.16 1.71 -1.41
N PRO A 56 0.14 0.36 -1.36
CA PRO A 56 -0.41 -0.42 -2.45
C PRO A 56 -1.93 -0.31 -2.51
N ASP A 57 -2.46 -0.36 -3.73
CA ASP A 57 -3.91 -0.34 -3.97
C ASP A 57 -4.45 -1.78 -3.87
N MET A 58 -4.86 -2.16 -2.68
CA MET A 58 -5.31 -3.53 -2.40
C MET A 58 -6.65 -3.86 -3.04
N TYR A 59 -7.45 -2.86 -3.40
CA TYR A 59 -8.75 -3.05 -4.06
C TYR A 59 -8.68 -2.84 -5.57
N HIS A 60 -7.49 -2.67 -6.14
CA HIS A 60 -7.27 -2.59 -7.57
C HIS A 60 -8.16 -1.56 -8.27
N GLY A 61 -8.12 -0.33 -7.78
CA GLY A 61 -8.80 0.82 -8.35
C GLY A 61 -10.11 1.20 -7.68
N GLU A 62 -10.60 0.39 -6.76
CA GLU A 62 -11.87 0.65 -6.10
C GLU A 62 -11.67 1.44 -4.81
N VAL A 63 -12.50 2.47 -4.62
CA VAL A 63 -12.58 3.24 -3.38
C VAL A 63 -14.04 3.54 -3.10
N THR A 64 -14.37 3.76 -1.83
CA THR A 64 -15.74 4.11 -1.46
C THR A 64 -15.77 4.88 -0.14
N SER A 65 -16.82 5.67 0.05
CA SER A 65 -17.15 6.28 1.34
C SER A 65 -18.40 5.63 1.99
N GLU A 66 -18.95 4.61 1.34
CA GLU A 66 -20.15 3.92 1.80
C GLU A 66 -19.79 2.66 2.59
N PRO A 67 -20.20 2.54 3.88
CA PRO A 67 -19.84 1.38 4.70
C PRO A 67 -20.27 0.05 4.10
N ASP A 68 -21.45 -0.02 3.50
CA ASP A 68 -21.95 -1.26 2.91
C ASP A 68 -21.06 -1.74 1.77
N LEU A 69 -20.65 -0.83 0.89
CA LEU A 69 -19.75 -1.17 -0.21
C LEU A 69 -18.35 -1.48 0.30
N ALA A 70 -17.87 -0.73 1.30
CA ALA A 70 -16.58 -1.00 1.93
C ALA A 70 -16.55 -2.42 2.51
N GLY A 71 -17.61 -2.83 3.19
CA GLY A 71 -17.74 -4.18 3.71
C GLY A 71 -17.70 -5.24 2.61
N LYS A 72 -18.39 -5.00 1.49
CA LYS A 72 -18.39 -5.91 0.35
C LYS A 72 -17.01 -6.01 -0.29
N LEU A 73 -16.31 -4.89 -0.45
CA LEU A 73 -14.94 -4.89 -1.00
C LEU A 73 -13.99 -5.66 -0.10
N LEU A 74 -14.09 -5.43 1.22
CA LEU A 74 -13.28 -6.15 2.19
C LEU A 74 -13.55 -7.65 2.16
N MET A 75 -14.82 -8.06 2.14
CA MET A 75 -15.20 -9.48 2.15
C MET A 75 -14.85 -10.18 0.84
N SER A 76 -14.84 -9.46 -0.28
CA SER A 76 -14.50 -10.02 -1.58
C SER A 76 -12.98 -10.05 -1.82
N MET A 77 -12.18 -9.38 -0.99
CA MET A 77 -10.74 -9.37 -1.13
C MET A 77 -10.18 -10.76 -0.84
N ASN A 78 -9.42 -11.29 -1.79
CA ASN A 78 -8.78 -12.59 -1.64
C ASN A 78 -7.48 -12.41 -0.86
N LEU A 79 -7.38 -13.05 0.32
CA LEU A 79 -6.20 -12.92 1.18
C LEU A 79 -4.93 -13.42 0.50
N ALA A 80 -5.01 -14.46 -0.32
CA ALA A 80 -3.84 -14.95 -1.05
C ALA A 80 -3.35 -13.92 -2.07
N THR A 81 -4.26 -13.28 -2.80
CA THR A 81 -3.93 -12.21 -3.73
C THR A 81 -3.38 -10.99 -2.99
N ALA A 82 -4.01 -10.61 -1.87
CA ALA A 82 -3.54 -9.50 -1.04
C ALA A 82 -2.12 -9.76 -0.54
N GLY A 83 -1.83 -10.98 -0.09
CA GLY A 83 -0.49 -11.36 0.34
C GLY A 83 0.54 -11.25 -0.78
N LYS A 84 0.18 -11.61 -2.00
CA LYS A 84 1.06 -11.48 -3.18
C LYS A 84 1.28 -10.02 -3.55
N ASP A 85 0.24 -9.20 -3.47
CA ASP A 85 0.36 -7.75 -3.70
C ASP A 85 1.31 -7.12 -2.67
N LEU A 86 1.19 -7.50 -1.40
CA LEU A 86 2.08 -7.01 -0.35
C LEU A 86 3.51 -7.50 -0.56
N SER A 87 3.69 -8.75 -0.95
CA SER A 87 5.01 -9.28 -1.27
C SER A 87 5.66 -8.54 -2.44
N GLY A 88 4.87 -8.23 -3.48
CA GLY A 88 5.32 -7.43 -4.60
C GLY A 88 5.71 -6.02 -4.18
N ALA A 89 4.96 -5.42 -3.26
CA ALA A 89 5.27 -4.10 -2.71
C ALA A 89 6.58 -4.12 -1.92
N VAL A 90 6.83 -5.16 -1.14
CA VAL A 90 8.10 -5.34 -0.43
C VAL A 90 9.25 -5.40 -1.43
N ASP A 91 9.13 -6.22 -2.47
CA ASP A 91 10.16 -6.35 -3.50
C ASP A 91 10.44 -5.00 -4.18
N ALA A 92 9.39 -4.26 -4.51
CA ALA A 92 9.51 -2.95 -5.13
C ALA A 92 10.27 -1.97 -4.23
N LEU A 93 9.99 -1.96 -2.92
CA LEU A 93 10.68 -1.10 -1.98
C LEU A 93 12.14 -1.53 -1.78
N GLN A 94 12.41 -2.82 -1.69
CA GLN A 94 13.78 -3.32 -1.58
C GLN A 94 14.61 -2.87 -2.78
N GLU A 95 14.05 -2.97 -3.97
CA GLU A 95 14.72 -2.57 -5.20
C GLU A 95 14.98 -1.05 -5.24
N ARG A 96 13.98 -0.25 -4.86
CA ARG A 96 14.08 1.21 -4.90
C ARG A 96 14.96 1.79 -3.81
N THR A 97 14.98 1.19 -2.63
CA THR A 97 15.77 1.69 -1.50
C THR A 97 17.17 1.10 -1.43
N GLY A 98 17.41 -0.03 -2.11
CA GLY A 98 18.65 -0.79 -1.98
C GLY A 98 18.81 -1.45 -0.63
N ARG A 99 17.74 -1.56 0.16
CA ARG A 99 17.73 -2.12 1.51
C ARG A 99 16.88 -3.38 1.56
N THR A 100 17.26 -4.34 2.38
CA THR A 100 16.53 -5.59 2.52
C THR A 100 15.38 -5.50 3.53
N LYS A 101 15.46 -4.60 4.50
CA LYS A 101 14.44 -4.44 5.52
C LYS A 101 13.38 -3.44 5.09
N VAL A 102 12.13 -3.81 5.27
CA VAL A 102 10.96 -2.98 4.96
C VAL A 102 10.01 -3.05 6.14
N GLY A 103 9.60 -1.90 6.64
CA GLY A 103 8.58 -1.82 7.69
C GLY A 103 7.19 -1.82 7.07
N ALA A 104 6.19 -2.08 7.90
CA ALA A 104 4.80 -2.00 7.48
C ALA A 104 3.95 -1.38 8.58
N THR A 105 2.97 -0.59 8.20
CA THR A 105 1.98 -0.03 9.11
C THR A 105 0.62 -0.05 8.44
N GLY A 106 -0.43 -0.06 9.25
CA GLY A 106 -1.79 -0.05 8.72
C GLY A 106 -2.77 0.26 9.83
N PHE A 107 -4.01 0.53 9.44
CA PHE A 107 -5.09 0.92 10.33
C PHE A 107 -6.29 0.02 10.06
N CYS A 108 -7.06 -0.35 11.10
CA CYS A 108 -8.20 -1.27 10.95
C CYS A 108 -7.76 -2.57 10.24
N MET A 109 -8.31 -2.85 9.08
CA MET A 109 -7.95 -4.01 8.28
C MET A 109 -6.47 -4.03 7.94
N GLY A 110 -5.88 -2.87 7.60
CA GLY A 110 -4.46 -2.75 7.28
C GLY A 110 -3.57 -3.16 8.44
N GLY A 111 -3.97 -2.84 9.68
CA GLY A 111 -3.28 -3.29 10.89
C GLY A 111 -3.24 -4.80 11.01
N GLY A 112 -4.33 -5.48 10.67
CA GLY A 112 -4.39 -6.94 10.68
C GLY A 112 -3.50 -7.58 9.62
N LEU A 113 -3.33 -6.93 8.45
CA LEU A 113 -2.47 -7.42 7.38
C LEU A 113 -0.99 -7.13 7.62
N ALA A 114 -0.73 -6.08 8.39
CA ALA A 114 0.65 -5.69 8.67
C ALA A 114 1.39 -6.74 9.48
#